data_1f039b241b147616f94f6482c27d2033
#
_entry.id   1f039b241b147616f94f6482c27d2033
#
_cell.length_a   1.000
_cell.length_b   1.000
_cell.length_c   1.000
_cell.angle_alpha   90.00
_cell.angle_beta   90.00
_cell.angle_gamma   90.00
#
_symmetry.space_group_name_H-M   'P 1'
#
loop_
_entity.id
_entity.type
_entity.pdbx_description
1 polymer ?
#
loop_
_entity_poly.entity_id
_entity_poly.type
_entity_poly.pdbx_seq_one_letter_code
_entity_poly.pdbx_strand_id
1 'polypeptide(L)'
;MNSKYTNKLRSSGMRPTRQRIKICEILFDREHTFHFSINDLAEIVKNNANEKIALATIYNTVHSLTKKGYLKEISINSDKSYFDTNTSSHHHFFDEETSKLIDLDNEYVDPINIRKNIPGKKIKSIEVLVKVDNDNQNQK
;
A
#
# COMPACT_ATOMS: atom_id res chain seq x y z
N MET A 1 11.61 3.92 24.73
CA MET A 1 11.60 2.83 23.73
C MET A 1 12.40 3.28 22.51
N ASN A 2 13.53 2.65 22.26
CA ASN A 2 14.43 2.98 21.16
C ASN A 2 14.27 1.97 20.03
N SER A 3 13.72 2.41 18.94
CA SER A 3 13.58 1.64 17.72
C SER A 3 13.84 2.54 16.53
N LYS A 4 14.33 1.97 15.44
CA LYS A 4 14.50 2.73 14.20
C LYS A 4 13.17 3.28 13.65
N TYR A 5 12.03 2.81 14.16
CA TYR A 5 10.70 3.27 13.75
C TYR A 5 10.09 4.31 14.68
N THR A 6 10.75 4.64 15.80
CA THR A 6 10.25 5.61 16.77
C THR A 6 9.95 6.97 16.12
N ASN A 7 10.91 7.51 15.36
CA ASN A 7 10.73 8.79 14.71
C ASN A 7 9.68 8.75 13.59
N LYS A 8 9.62 7.64 12.86
CA LYS A 8 8.61 7.44 11.83
C LYS A 8 7.20 7.50 12.42
N LEU A 9 6.99 6.84 13.56
CA LEU A 9 5.71 6.84 14.25
C LEU A 9 5.38 8.23 14.79
N ARG A 10 6.33 8.88 15.44
CA ARG A 10 6.11 10.24 15.97
C ARG A 10 5.80 11.25 14.88
N SER A 11 6.52 11.20 13.76
CA SER A 11 6.26 12.10 12.64
C SER A 11 4.92 11.83 11.98
N SER A 12 4.37 10.63 12.16
CA SER A 12 3.03 10.26 11.70
C SER A 12 1.94 10.61 12.71
N GLY A 13 2.29 11.29 13.82
CA GLY A 13 1.35 11.71 14.84
C GLY A 13 0.98 10.63 15.85
N MET A 14 1.80 9.57 15.94
CA MET A 14 1.51 8.44 16.80
C MET A 14 2.55 8.28 17.90
N ARG A 15 2.08 7.85 19.08
CA ARG A 15 2.98 7.43 20.15
C ARG A 15 3.65 6.10 19.74
N PRO A 16 4.98 5.98 19.88
CA PRO A 16 5.65 4.70 19.64
C PRO A 16 5.33 3.70 20.75
N THR A 17 4.47 2.75 20.46
CA THR A 17 4.14 1.66 21.38
C THR A 17 4.76 0.38 20.84
N ARG A 18 4.87 -0.66 21.71
CA ARG A 18 5.37 -1.96 21.29
C ARG A 18 4.60 -2.51 20.11
N GLN A 19 3.27 -2.39 20.15
CA GLN A 19 2.42 -2.90 19.07
C GLN A 19 2.64 -2.17 17.76
N ARG A 20 2.72 -0.83 17.80
CA ARG A 20 2.97 -0.04 16.59
C ARG A 20 4.35 -0.26 16.01
N ILE A 21 5.35 -0.40 16.87
CA ILE A 21 6.71 -0.74 16.44
C ILE A 21 6.72 -2.12 15.77
N LYS A 22 6.02 -3.09 16.35
CA LYS A 22 5.92 -4.43 15.74
C LYS A 22 5.29 -4.38 14.36
N ILE A 23 4.25 -3.57 14.18
CA ILE A 23 3.63 -3.38 12.86
C ILE A 23 4.65 -2.79 11.88
N CYS A 24 5.41 -1.77 12.30
CA CYS A 24 6.44 -1.18 11.44
C CYS A 24 7.52 -2.19 11.06
N GLU A 25 7.94 -3.04 12.00
CA GLU A 25 8.92 -4.09 11.71
C GLU A 25 8.41 -5.05 10.64
N ILE A 26 7.15 -5.46 10.77
CA ILE A 26 6.53 -6.35 9.78
C ILE A 26 6.47 -5.68 8.41
N LEU A 27 6.14 -4.40 8.36
CA LEU A 27 5.98 -3.67 7.11
C LEU A 27 7.31 -3.34 6.43
N PHE A 28 8.31 -2.91 7.21
CA PHE A 28 9.50 -2.26 6.65
C PHE A 28 10.79 -3.07 6.80
N ASP A 29 10.85 -4.06 7.67
CA ASP A 29 12.01 -4.95 7.81
C ASP A 29 11.98 -6.02 6.72
N ARG A 30 12.11 -5.59 5.46
CA ARG A 30 12.04 -6.45 4.29
C ARG A 30 13.08 -6.03 3.28
N GLU A 31 13.58 -6.99 2.52
CA GLU A 31 14.53 -6.71 1.42
C GLU A 31 13.82 -6.05 0.23
N HIS A 32 12.55 -6.39 0.02
CA HIS A 32 11.77 -5.90 -1.11
C HIS A 32 10.55 -5.12 -0.63
N THR A 33 10.02 -4.30 -1.53
CA THR A 33 8.76 -3.60 -1.28
C THR A 33 7.62 -4.60 -1.14
N PHE A 34 6.55 -4.16 -0.50
CA PHE A 34 5.50 -5.05 -0.03
C PHE A 34 4.13 -4.41 -0.27
N HIS A 35 3.24 -5.18 -0.92
CA HIS A 35 1.83 -4.82 -1.07
C HIS A 35 0.99 -5.60 -0.06
N PHE A 36 0.01 -4.97 0.52
CA PHE A 36 -0.85 -5.64 1.47
C PHE A 36 -2.21 -4.96 1.56
N SER A 37 -3.25 -5.72 1.84
CA SER A 37 -4.52 -5.21 2.36
C SER A 37 -4.46 -5.20 3.89
N ILE A 38 -5.38 -4.50 4.53
CA ILE A 38 -5.45 -4.54 6.00
C ILE A 38 -5.67 -5.97 6.50
N ASN A 39 -6.50 -6.74 5.81
CA ASN A 39 -6.73 -8.13 6.19
C ASN A 39 -5.47 -8.99 6.06
N ASP A 40 -4.70 -8.79 4.99
CA ASP A 40 -3.40 -9.48 4.82
C ASP A 40 -2.48 -9.17 5.99
N LEU A 41 -2.37 -7.89 6.35
CA LEU A 41 -1.51 -7.47 7.44
C LEU A 41 -1.98 -8.04 8.78
N ALA A 42 -3.30 -8.06 9.00
CA ALA A 42 -3.87 -8.62 10.23
C ALA A 42 -3.49 -10.10 10.38
N GLU A 43 -3.52 -10.88 9.30
CA GLU A 43 -3.10 -12.28 9.33
C GLU A 43 -1.61 -12.43 9.63
N ILE A 44 -0.77 -11.60 9.01
CA ILE A 44 0.67 -11.63 9.27
C ILE A 44 0.96 -11.27 10.73
N VAL A 45 0.31 -10.23 11.25
CA VAL A 45 0.47 -9.80 12.65
C VAL A 45 0.05 -10.93 13.60
N LYS A 46 -1.08 -11.58 13.32
CA LYS A 46 -1.59 -12.69 14.12
C LYS A 46 -0.57 -13.82 14.21
N ASN A 47 0.15 -14.10 13.13
CA ASN A 47 1.10 -15.21 13.05
C ASN A 47 2.48 -14.85 13.59
N ASN A 48 2.82 -13.57 13.73
CA ASN A 48 4.19 -13.12 14.03
C ASN A 48 4.32 -12.31 15.32
N ALA A 49 3.20 -11.91 15.93
CA ALA A 49 3.24 -11.16 17.17
C ALA A 49 3.05 -12.09 18.37
N ASN A 50 3.81 -11.85 19.45
CA ASN A 50 3.67 -12.59 20.68
C ASN A 50 2.45 -12.17 21.50
N GLU A 51 1.82 -11.09 21.10
CA GLU A 51 0.62 -10.57 21.76
C GLU A 51 -0.42 -10.25 20.69
N LYS A 52 -1.68 -10.24 21.10
CA LYS A 52 -2.78 -9.93 20.20
C LYS A 52 -2.82 -8.43 19.95
N ILE A 53 -2.79 -8.03 18.68
CA ILE A 53 -2.94 -6.63 18.29
C ILE A 53 -4.33 -6.45 17.68
N ALA A 54 -5.08 -5.48 18.22
CA ALA A 54 -6.43 -5.20 17.74
C ALA A 54 -6.42 -4.71 16.30
N LEU A 55 -7.44 -5.11 15.53
CA LEU A 55 -7.59 -4.67 14.14
C LEU A 55 -7.62 -3.14 14.03
N ALA A 56 -8.26 -2.46 14.99
CA ALA A 56 -8.30 -1.00 15.02
C ALA A 56 -6.90 -0.39 15.14
N THR A 57 -6.01 -1.00 15.91
CA THR A 57 -4.63 -0.55 16.05
C THR A 57 -3.88 -0.70 14.73
N ILE A 58 -4.07 -1.82 14.05
CA ILE A 58 -3.47 -2.09 12.73
C ILE A 58 -3.96 -1.04 11.73
N TYR A 59 -5.27 -0.84 11.66
CA TYR A 59 -5.88 0.12 10.73
C TYR A 59 -5.37 1.54 10.99
N ASN A 60 -5.41 1.99 12.25
CA ASN A 60 -4.97 3.34 12.61
C ASN A 60 -3.49 3.57 12.32
N THR A 61 -2.66 2.57 12.56
CA THR A 61 -1.22 2.66 12.28
C THR A 61 -0.97 2.80 10.78
N VAL A 62 -1.57 1.92 9.97
CA VAL A 62 -1.43 1.97 8.52
C VAL A 62 -1.96 3.29 7.96
N HIS A 63 -3.12 3.72 8.42
CA HIS A 63 -3.74 4.96 7.94
C HIS A 63 -2.87 6.19 8.25
N SER A 64 -2.32 6.29 9.46
CA SER A 64 -1.45 7.40 9.84
C SER A 64 -0.13 7.41 9.07
N LEU A 65 0.46 6.23 8.85
CA LEU A 65 1.66 6.09 8.03
C LEU A 65 1.38 6.51 6.58
N THR A 66 0.24 6.15 6.04
CA THR A 66 -0.18 6.50 4.69
C THR A 66 -0.38 8.01 4.57
N LYS A 67 -1.06 8.62 5.53
CA LYS A 67 -1.31 10.06 5.54
C LYS A 67 -0.01 10.85 5.57
N LYS A 68 1.01 10.35 6.25
CA LYS A 68 2.32 11.01 6.32
C LYS A 68 3.18 10.76 5.08
N GLY A 69 2.84 9.77 4.26
CA GLY A 69 3.57 9.46 3.03
C GLY A 69 4.57 8.32 3.15
N TYR A 70 4.55 7.57 4.25
CA TYR A 70 5.40 6.38 4.41
C TYR A 70 4.84 5.13 3.75
N LEU A 71 3.55 5.16 3.45
CA LEU A 71 2.86 4.13 2.70
C LEU A 71 2.04 4.82 1.62
N LYS A 72 1.73 4.08 0.57
CA LYS A 72 0.89 4.55 -0.52
C LYS A 72 -0.36 3.68 -0.59
N GLU A 73 -1.52 4.30 -0.66
CA GLU A 73 -2.78 3.58 -0.83
C GLU A 73 -3.11 3.45 -2.30
N ILE A 74 -3.44 2.24 -2.73
CA ILE A 74 -3.94 1.94 -4.08
C ILE A 74 -5.39 1.51 -3.93
N SER A 75 -6.32 2.37 -4.32
CA SER A 75 -7.75 2.09 -4.24
C SER A 75 -8.16 1.20 -5.39
N ILE A 76 -8.72 0.04 -5.08
CA ILE A 76 -9.24 -0.90 -6.08
C ILE A 76 -10.67 -0.55 -6.44
N ASN A 77 -11.49 -0.33 -5.41
CA ASN A 77 -12.88 0.13 -5.56
C ASN A 77 -13.28 0.85 -4.27
N SER A 78 -14.57 1.20 -4.11
CA SER A 78 -15.04 1.95 -2.95
C SER A 78 -14.85 1.22 -1.62
N ASP A 79 -14.71 -0.11 -1.65
CA ASP A 79 -14.67 -0.94 -0.44
C ASP A 79 -13.32 -1.60 -0.20
N LYS A 80 -12.40 -1.50 -1.15
CA LYS A 80 -11.15 -2.25 -1.10
C LYS A 80 -9.96 -1.40 -1.50
N SER A 81 -8.95 -1.38 -0.65
CA SER A 81 -7.67 -0.74 -0.91
C SER A 81 -6.52 -1.67 -0.58
N TYR A 82 -5.43 -1.51 -1.32
CA TYR A 82 -4.14 -2.08 -0.98
C TYR A 82 -3.20 -0.96 -0.60
N PHE A 83 -2.13 -1.31 0.09
CA PHE A 83 -1.10 -0.39 0.52
C PHE A 83 0.24 -0.89 0.04
N ASP A 84 1.14 0.02 -0.26
CA ASP A 84 2.45 -0.30 -0.80
C ASP A 84 3.52 0.43 0.00
N THR A 85 4.55 -0.29 0.42
CA THR A 85 5.71 0.32 1.05
C THR A 85 6.58 1.05 0.04
N ASN A 86 6.43 0.76 -1.26
CA ASN A 86 7.03 1.55 -2.32
C ASN A 86 6.17 2.79 -2.59
N THR A 87 6.66 3.95 -2.15
CA THR A 87 5.92 5.21 -2.28
C THR A 87 6.23 5.96 -3.58
N SER A 88 7.10 5.43 -4.44
CA SER A 88 7.37 6.02 -5.74
C SER A 88 6.14 5.92 -6.65
N SER A 89 6.06 6.85 -7.63
CA SER A 89 4.98 6.81 -8.61
C SER A 89 5.20 5.66 -9.58
N HIS A 90 4.32 4.69 -9.58
CA HIS A 90 4.36 3.55 -10.49
C HIS A 90 2.96 3.02 -10.70
N HIS A 91 2.83 2.10 -11.64
CA HIS A 91 1.54 1.55 -12.04
C HIS A 91 1.37 0.14 -11.48
N HIS A 92 0.15 -0.37 -11.56
CA HIS A 92 -0.16 -1.71 -11.05
C HIS A 92 -1.15 -2.43 -11.96
N PHE A 93 -1.03 -3.76 -12.01
CA PHE A 93 -2.14 -4.63 -12.36
C PHE A 93 -2.86 -5.06 -11.08
N PHE A 94 -4.15 -5.24 -11.18
CA PHE A 94 -4.91 -5.96 -10.18
C PHE A 94 -5.59 -7.16 -10.83
N ASP A 95 -5.22 -8.36 -10.39
CA ASP A 95 -5.82 -9.59 -10.88
C ASP A 95 -7.09 -9.88 -10.08
N GLU A 96 -8.24 -9.73 -10.70
CA GLU A 96 -9.52 -9.90 -10.03
C GLU A 96 -9.80 -11.35 -9.66
N GLU A 97 -9.20 -12.32 -10.36
CA GLU A 97 -9.37 -13.74 -10.03
C GLU A 97 -8.59 -14.15 -8.78
N THR A 98 -7.37 -13.69 -8.65
CA THR A 98 -6.50 -14.07 -7.52
C THR A 98 -6.45 -13.04 -6.42
N SER A 99 -7.04 -11.86 -6.63
CA SER A 99 -6.97 -10.69 -5.74
C SER A 99 -5.54 -10.27 -5.44
N LYS A 100 -4.66 -10.37 -6.44
CA LYS A 100 -3.26 -9.96 -6.31
C LYS A 100 -3.00 -8.63 -7.00
N LEU A 101 -2.26 -7.78 -6.30
CA LEU A 101 -1.74 -6.55 -6.85
C LEU A 101 -0.32 -6.81 -7.36
N ILE A 102 -0.04 -6.44 -8.60
CA ILE A 102 1.23 -6.73 -9.28
C ILE A 102 1.79 -5.42 -9.80
N ASP A 103 3.08 -5.17 -9.56
CA ASP A 103 3.73 -3.97 -10.09
C ASP A 103 3.75 -4.00 -11.61
N LEU A 104 3.44 -2.84 -12.19
CA LEU A 104 3.57 -2.58 -13.62
C LEU A 104 4.58 -1.45 -13.78
N ASP A 105 5.78 -1.79 -14.21
CA ASP A 105 6.86 -0.82 -14.33
C ASP A 105 6.54 0.25 -15.36
N ASN A 106 7.01 1.46 -15.11
CA ASN A 106 6.73 2.63 -15.95
C ASN A 106 7.20 2.44 -17.39
N GLU A 107 8.25 1.64 -17.61
CA GLU A 107 8.78 1.39 -18.94
C GLU A 107 7.79 0.64 -19.86
N TYR A 108 6.81 -0.06 -19.27
CA TYR A 108 5.79 -0.79 -20.04
C TYR A 108 4.54 0.02 -20.30
N VAL A 109 4.53 1.29 -19.89
CA VAL A 109 3.39 2.18 -20.13
C VAL A 109 3.89 3.40 -20.89
N ASP A 110 3.40 3.57 -22.10
CA ASP A 110 3.77 4.73 -22.90
C ASP A 110 3.31 6.03 -22.21
N PRO A 111 3.97 7.18 -22.44
CA PRO A 111 3.58 8.43 -21.83
C PRO A 111 2.10 8.73 -22.05
N ILE A 112 1.40 9.03 -20.96
CA ILE A 112 -0.04 9.29 -20.97
C ILE A 112 -0.24 10.79 -21.25
N ASN A 113 -0.96 11.09 -22.31
CA ASN A 113 -1.22 12.45 -22.73
C ASN A 113 -2.63 12.89 -22.32
N ILE A 114 -2.70 13.83 -21.39
CA ILE A 114 -3.97 14.41 -20.92
C ILE A 114 -4.16 15.74 -21.66
N ARG A 115 -5.23 15.83 -22.45
CA ARG A 115 -5.50 16.99 -23.31
C ARG A 115 -6.36 18.06 -22.65
N LYS A 116 -6.71 17.88 -21.36
CA LYS A 116 -7.52 18.84 -20.62
C LYS A 116 -6.79 19.26 -19.36
N ASN A 117 -6.80 20.56 -19.07
CA ASN A 117 -6.17 21.10 -17.88
C ASN A 117 -7.22 21.67 -16.93
N ILE A 118 -6.87 21.71 -15.65
CA ILE A 118 -7.61 22.51 -14.67
C ILE A 118 -6.84 23.82 -14.52
N PRO A 119 -7.47 25.00 -14.78
CA PRO A 119 -6.77 26.27 -14.70
C PRO A 119 -6.09 26.48 -13.35
N GLY A 120 -4.84 26.93 -13.38
CA GLY A 120 -4.03 27.17 -12.18
C GLY A 120 -3.48 25.93 -11.53
N LYS A 121 -3.67 24.74 -12.12
CA LYS A 121 -3.17 23.47 -11.61
C LYS A 121 -2.20 22.83 -12.58
N LYS A 122 -1.32 21.99 -12.05
CA LYS A 122 -0.42 21.16 -12.86
C LYS A 122 -0.59 19.70 -12.45
N ILE A 123 -0.39 18.80 -13.40
CA ILE A 123 -0.44 17.38 -13.14
C ILE A 123 0.79 17.01 -12.30
N LYS A 124 0.56 16.44 -11.12
CA LYS A 124 1.63 15.98 -10.23
C LYS A 124 2.08 14.57 -10.57
N SER A 125 1.13 13.68 -10.83
CA SER A 125 1.41 12.30 -11.18
C SER A 125 0.21 11.69 -11.89
N ILE A 126 0.47 10.66 -12.68
CA ILE A 126 -0.56 9.82 -13.30
C ILE A 126 -0.19 8.39 -12.94
N GLU A 127 -1.10 7.68 -12.31
CA GLU A 127 -0.90 6.29 -11.92
C GLU A 127 -2.04 5.47 -12.47
N VAL A 128 -1.70 4.35 -13.11
CA VAL A 128 -2.66 3.49 -13.79
C VAL A 128 -2.86 2.22 -12.97
N LEU A 129 -4.11 1.87 -12.77
CA LEU A 129 -4.49 0.56 -12.24
C LEU A 129 -5.18 -0.18 -13.36
N VAL A 130 -4.56 -1.25 -13.82
CA VAL A 130 -5.14 -2.11 -14.88
C VAL A 130 -5.75 -3.33 -14.21
N LYS A 131 -7.05 -3.45 -14.29
CA LYS A 131 -7.76 -4.62 -13.76
C LYS A 131 -7.78 -5.70 -14.81
N VAL A 132 -7.34 -6.89 -14.43
CA VAL A 132 -7.30 -8.04 -15.32
C VAL A 132 -8.15 -9.18 -14.76
N ASP A 133 -8.63 -9.99 -15.63
CA ASP A 133 -9.45 -11.15 -15.31
C ASP A 133 -8.95 -12.31 -16.19
N ASN A 134 -9.43 -13.52 -15.94
CA ASN A 134 -9.03 -14.67 -16.73
C ASN A 134 -9.43 -14.51 -18.20
N ASP A 135 -8.50 -14.83 -19.09
CA ASP A 135 -8.78 -14.83 -20.52
C ASP A 135 -9.45 -16.16 -20.91
N ASN A 136 -10.77 -16.14 -20.88
CA ASN A 136 -11.57 -17.34 -21.18
C ASN A 136 -11.62 -17.69 -22.67
N GLN A 137 -11.14 -16.79 -23.53
CA GLN A 137 -11.15 -17.02 -24.98
C GLN A 137 -10.12 -18.06 -25.40
N ASN A 138 -9.08 -18.26 -24.62
CA ASN A 138 -8.02 -19.22 -24.90
C ASN A 138 -8.22 -20.58 -24.25
N GLN A 139 -9.38 -20.81 -23.65
CA GLN A 139 -9.72 -22.07 -22.96
C GLN A 139 -10.44 -23.07 -23.86
N LYS A 140 -10.35 -22.90 -25.15
CA LYS A 140 -10.99 -23.79 -26.10
C LYS A 140 -10.12 -24.97 -26.48
#